data_0055ad02c5a8437cb97257d064d1c85c
#
_entry.id   0055ad02c5a8437cb97257d064d1c85c
#
_cell.length_a   1.000
_cell.length_b   1.000
_cell.length_c   1.000
_cell.angle_alpha   90.00
_cell.angle_beta   90.00
_cell.angle_gamma   90.00
#
_symmetry.space_group_name_H-M   'P 1'
#
loop_
_entity.id
_entity.type
_entity.pdbx_description
1 polymer ?
#
loop_
_entity_poly.entity_id
_entity_poly.type
_entity_poly.pdbx_seq_one_letter_code
_entity_poly.pdbx_strand_id
1 'polypeptide(L)'
;MTVGKDFLLNALLKENFFPLQKKKREELPPVFTSSDLTKTVAEDIRKVALSKDRKKDGFDSIQYKTIRFNNVPRLLSIPHPKPYIDICFEIYDYWDQVKHICLNPNSLIKPQTHKSGRTVIMDYEASFVKRSRYYKFAFGKKFLAHADIANCFPSLYSHAIPWALVGFSHAKNNRSNSEWFNKIDKCFRSCSRNETSGVPIGPAISNIACEIVLERIDRELCKQFNYIRFIDDYTAYCKTHEEAEEFIRRLSIELMKYKLNLNIKKTAIEKLPQAINDEWVGRMREIIPKDKEIISSKVSDILDAAVRLQKVNPDGSILKYAANSIVHKLNDDSSVEFTKYLMKLCFHYPILIPILKEPLARVHKNKSDSYRRELKLLIEESINYDRSDAVCWLLNYFIIRFLYRLLI
;
A
#
# COMPACT_ATOMS: atom_id res chain seq x y z
N MET A 1 11.04 -13.32 -14.62
CA MET A 1 10.33 -13.07 -15.91
C MET A 1 9.89 -11.62 -15.93
N THR A 2 9.96 -10.95 -17.08
CA THR A 2 9.44 -9.60 -17.25
C THR A 2 7.93 -9.65 -17.51
N VAL A 3 7.22 -8.60 -17.12
CA VAL A 3 5.79 -8.43 -17.41
C VAL A 3 5.61 -8.09 -18.90
N GLY A 4 4.66 -8.75 -19.57
CA GLY A 4 4.27 -8.41 -20.94
C GLY A 4 3.58 -7.05 -20.99
N LYS A 5 3.85 -6.25 -22.05
CA LYS A 5 3.36 -4.87 -22.12
C LYS A 5 1.83 -4.76 -22.14
N ASP A 6 1.13 -5.66 -22.83
CA ASP A 6 -0.34 -5.64 -22.86
C ASP A 6 -0.96 -6.03 -21.50
N PHE A 7 -0.35 -7.01 -20.80
CA PHE A 7 -0.75 -7.32 -19.43
C PHE A 7 -0.53 -6.11 -18.52
N LEU A 8 0.63 -5.43 -18.64
CA LEU A 8 0.94 -4.25 -17.85
C LEU A 8 -0.13 -3.16 -18.03
N LEU A 9 -0.45 -2.81 -19.28
CA LEU A 9 -1.45 -1.77 -19.56
C LEU A 9 -2.82 -2.15 -18.98
N ASN A 10 -3.28 -3.37 -19.22
CA ASN A 10 -4.54 -3.85 -18.66
C ASN A 10 -4.54 -3.82 -17.12
N ALA A 11 -3.45 -4.25 -16.49
CA ALA A 11 -3.31 -4.23 -15.04
C ALA A 11 -3.36 -2.80 -14.48
N LEU A 12 -2.64 -1.86 -15.09
CA LEU A 12 -2.64 -0.46 -14.68
C LEU A 12 -4.01 0.17 -14.80
N LEU A 13 -4.70 -0.02 -15.91
CA LEU A 13 -6.01 0.58 -16.15
C LEU A 13 -7.10 -0.03 -15.26
N LYS A 14 -7.23 -1.37 -15.25
CA LYS A 14 -8.37 -2.06 -14.64
C LYS A 14 -8.21 -2.39 -13.16
N GLU A 15 -6.99 -2.74 -12.73
CA GLU A 15 -6.78 -3.37 -11.44
C GLU A 15 -5.92 -2.54 -10.47
N ASN A 16 -5.08 -1.67 -11.01
CA ASN A 16 -4.07 -0.93 -10.26
C ASN A 16 -4.24 0.61 -10.33
N PHE A 17 -5.40 1.10 -10.79
CA PHE A 17 -5.72 2.54 -10.82
C PHE A 17 -5.97 3.08 -9.41
N PHE A 18 -6.84 2.42 -8.66
CA PHE A 18 -7.14 2.80 -7.27
C PHE A 18 -6.04 2.34 -6.31
N PRO A 19 -5.93 2.94 -5.12
CA PRO A 19 -4.98 2.54 -4.08
C PRO A 19 -5.37 1.20 -3.40
N LEU A 20 -5.58 0.16 -4.19
CA LEU A 20 -5.99 -1.20 -3.80
C LEU A 20 -4.85 -2.20 -3.96
N GLN A 21 -3.64 -1.82 -3.52
CA GLN A 21 -2.44 -2.61 -3.78
C GLN A 21 -2.30 -3.83 -2.87
N LYS A 22 -3.03 -3.91 -1.76
CA LYS A 22 -3.04 -5.10 -0.91
C LYS A 22 -3.90 -6.21 -1.51
N LYS A 23 -3.55 -7.46 -1.19
CA LYS A 23 -4.26 -8.64 -1.67
C LYS A 23 -5.74 -8.62 -1.28
N LYS A 24 -6.04 -8.26 -0.05
CA LYS A 24 -7.40 -8.24 0.49
C LYS A 24 -8.24 -7.02 0.07
N ARG A 25 -7.62 -6.03 -0.60
CA ARG A 25 -8.29 -4.81 -1.07
C ARG A 25 -9.10 -4.10 0.04
N GLU A 26 -8.53 -4.00 1.24
CA GLU A 26 -9.20 -3.42 2.42
C GLU A 26 -9.14 -1.88 2.46
N GLU A 27 -8.39 -1.24 1.57
CA GLU A 27 -8.23 0.21 1.56
C GLU A 27 -9.50 0.93 1.10
N LEU A 28 -10.22 0.36 0.14
CA LEU A 28 -11.44 0.93 -0.44
C LEU A 28 -12.55 -0.12 -0.52
N PRO A 29 -13.81 0.27 -0.32
CA PRO A 29 -14.94 -0.65 -0.54
C PRO A 29 -15.06 -1.06 -2.01
N PRO A 30 -15.71 -2.22 -2.30
CA PRO A 30 -15.77 -2.82 -3.64
C PRO A 30 -16.41 -1.95 -4.73
N VAL A 31 -17.18 -0.92 -4.36
CA VAL A 31 -17.77 0.05 -5.29
C VAL A 31 -16.70 0.84 -6.05
N PHE A 32 -15.51 1.01 -5.47
CA PHE A 32 -14.38 1.61 -6.17
C PHE A 32 -13.71 0.58 -7.06
N THR A 33 -14.12 0.55 -8.31
CA THR A 33 -13.56 -0.33 -9.33
C THR A 33 -13.23 0.45 -10.61
N SER A 34 -12.19 0.03 -11.30
CA SER A 34 -11.81 0.51 -12.63
C SER A 34 -11.87 -0.61 -13.67
N SER A 35 -12.60 -1.70 -13.38
CA SER A 35 -12.70 -2.88 -14.27
C SER A 35 -13.13 -2.54 -15.70
N ASP A 36 -13.93 -1.49 -15.85
CA ASP A 36 -14.47 -1.04 -17.15
C ASP A 36 -13.56 -0.02 -17.86
N LEU A 37 -12.46 0.39 -17.25
CA LEU A 37 -11.44 1.21 -17.88
C LEU A 37 -10.61 0.36 -18.86
N THR A 38 -11.24 -0.05 -19.95
CA THR A 38 -10.61 -0.83 -21.01
C THR A 38 -9.63 0.04 -21.81
N LYS A 39 -8.76 -0.60 -22.61
CA LYS A 39 -7.85 0.11 -23.52
C LYS A 39 -8.61 1.05 -24.44
N THR A 40 -9.73 0.62 -25.02
CA THR A 40 -10.56 1.43 -25.92
C THR A 40 -11.10 2.67 -25.20
N VAL A 41 -11.71 2.49 -24.03
CA VAL A 41 -12.23 3.62 -23.21
C VAL A 41 -11.09 4.59 -22.84
N ALA A 42 -9.93 4.06 -22.49
CA ALA A 42 -8.76 4.86 -22.17
C ALA A 42 -8.24 5.65 -23.39
N GLU A 43 -8.21 5.04 -24.58
CA GLU A 43 -7.86 5.72 -25.83
C GLU A 43 -8.84 6.86 -26.17
N ASP A 44 -10.13 6.69 -25.92
CA ASP A 44 -11.12 7.74 -26.12
C ASP A 44 -10.93 8.90 -25.12
N ILE A 45 -10.65 8.60 -23.84
CA ILE A 45 -10.30 9.64 -22.86
C ILE A 45 -9.02 10.38 -23.26
N ARG A 46 -8.03 9.70 -23.84
CA ARG A 46 -6.80 10.36 -24.34
C ARG A 46 -7.09 11.38 -25.46
N LYS A 47 -8.06 11.14 -26.30
CA LYS A 47 -8.44 12.04 -27.42
C LYS A 47 -9.10 13.34 -26.93
N VAL A 48 -9.59 13.38 -25.68
CA VAL A 48 -10.22 14.58 -25.11
C VAL A 48 -9.22 15.72 -25.06
N ALA A 49 -9.53 16.80 -25.78
CA ALA A 49 -8.70 18.00 -25.82
C ALA A 49 -8.70 18.71 -24.48
N LEU A 50 -7.53 19.09 -24.00
CA LEU A 50 -7.40 19.89 -22.78
C LEU A 50 -7.43 21.38 -23.12
N SER A 51 -8.10 22.18 -22.28
CA SER A 51 -8.02 23.64 -22.31
C SER A 51 -6.58 24.13 -22.10
N LYS A 52 -6.29 25.39 -22.47
CA LYS A 52 -4.97 25.99 -22.24
C LYS A 52 -4.61 25.98 -20.75
N ASP A 53 -5.58 26.30 -19.88
CA ASP A 53 -5.37 26.34 -18.44
C ASP A 53 -5.05 24.95 -17.89
N ARG A 54 -5.77 23.89 -18.29
CA ARG A 54 -5.47 22.52 -17.87
C ARG A 54 -4.11 22.02 -18.35
N LYS A 55 -3.65 22.47 -19.50
CA LYS A 55 -2.27 22.17 -19.97
C LYS A 55 -1.22 22.85 -19.12
N LYS A 56 -1.50 24.04 -18.60
CA LYS A 56 -0.61 24.84 -17.76
C LYS A 56 -0.65 24.36 -16.31
N ASP A 57 -1.83 24.18 -15.74
CA ASP A 57 -2.01 23.97 -14.30
C ASP A 57 -2.01 22.49 -13.90
N GLY A 58 -2.21 21.56 -14.86
CA GLY A 58 -2.31 20.15 -14.60
C GLY A 58 -3.61 19.76 -13.88
N PHE A 59 -3.59 18.69 -13.10
CA PHE A 59 -4.75 18.14 -12.41
C PHE A 59 -4.46 17.88 -10.93
N ASP A 60 -5.48 18.03 -10.11
CA ASP A 60 -5.48 17.59 -8.73
C ASP A 60 -5.83 16.11 -8.62
N SER A 61 -5.23 15.46 -7.65
CA SER A 61 -5.68 14.15 -7.19
C SER A 61 -6.67 14.30 -6.04
N ILE A 62 -7.68 13.44 -6.00
CA ILE A 62 -8.56 13.33 -4.84
C ILE A 62 -7.75 12.77 -3.68
N GLN A 63 -7.74 13.47 -2.55
CA GLN A 63 -7.09 13.02 -1.33
C GLN A 63 -8.01 12.04 -0.60
N TYR A 64 -7.52 10.83 -0.35
CA TYR A 64 -8.24 9.78 0.34
C TYR A 64 -7.49 9.40 1.62
N LYS A 65 -8.10 9.66 2.78
CA LYS A 65 -7.47 9.42 4.08
C LYS A 65 -7.79 8.00 4.55
N THR A 66 -6.76 7.15 4.68
CA THR A 66 -6.87 5.84 5.32
C THR A 66 -6.37 5.91 6.75
N ILE A 67 -7.10 5.29 7.66
CA ILE A 67 -6.77 5.33 9.08
C ILE A 67 -5.81 4.20 9.43
N ARG A 68 -4.78 4.53 10.19
CA ARG A 68 -3.85 3.58 10.79
C ARG A 68 -4.29 3.20 12.22
N PHE A 69 -3.66 2.18 12.77
CA PHE A 69 -3.95 1.69 14.14
C PHE A 69 -3.76 2.75 15.24
N ASN A 70 -2.93 3.77 15.03
CA ASN A 70 -2.73 4.91 15.94
C ASN A 70 -3.65 6.12 15.63
N ASN A 71 -4.69 5.93 14.82
CA ASN A 71 -5.63 6.96 14.35
C ASN A 71 -4.99 8.12 13.56
N VAL A 72 -3.71 8.02 13.19
CA VAL A 72 -3.08 8.98 12.28
C VAL A 72 -3.42 8.62 10.83
N PRO A 73 -4.00 9.54 10.05
CA PRO A 73 -4.36 9.24 8.67
C PRO A 73 -3.13 9.12 7.78
N ARG A 74 -3.17 8.17 6.85
CA ARG A 74 -2.29 8.12 5.69
C ARG A 74 -3.05 8.68 4.50
N LEU A 75 -2.51 9.72 3.88
CA LEU A 75 -3.06 10.26 2.66
C LEU A 75 -2.73 9.34 1.49
N LEU A 76 -3.77 8.85 0.83
CA LEU A 76 -3.69 8.22 -0.47
C LEU A 76 -4.26 9.16 -1.51
N SER A 77 -3.89 8.96 -2.77
CA SER A 77 -4.31 9.82 -3.87
C SER A 77 -5.02 9.01 -4.93
N ILE A 78 -6.15 9.50 -5.39
CA ILE A 78 -6.83 8.99 -6.58
C ILE A 78 -6.60 10.04 -7.67
N PRO A 79 -5.71 9.79 -8.64
CA PRO A 79 -5.39 10.75 -9.67
C PRO A 79 -6.57 10.95 -10.63
N HIS A 80 -6.63 12.12 -11.27
CA HIS A 80 -7.59 12.34 -12.34
C HIS A 80 -7.33 11.33 -13.49
N PRO A 81 -8.40 10.70 -14.05
CA PRO A 81 -8.24 9.62 -15.06
C PRO A 81 -7.39 10.03 -16.26
N LYS A 82 -7.57 11.25 -16.78
CA LYS A 82 -6.87 11.70 -18.01
C LYS A 82 -5.35 11.64 -17.89
N PRO A 83 -4.67 12.35 -16.95
CA PRO A 83 -3.21 12.28 -16.83
C PRO A 83 -2.73 10.91 -16.37
N TYR A 84 -3.53 10.18 -15.58
CA TYR A 84 -3.22 8.80 -15.20
C TYR A 84 -3.12 7.89 -16.43
N ILE A 85 -4.10 7.95 -17.32
CA ILE A 85 -4.14 7.18 -18.55
C ILE A 85 -2.95 7.57 -19.45
N ASP A 86 -2.65 8.86 -19.55
CA ASP A 86 -1.49 9.32 -20.33
C ASP A 86 -0.18 8.69 -19.82
N ILE A 87 0.04 8.62 -18.48
CA ILE A 87 1.20 7.91 -17.91
C ILE A 87 1.17 6.42 -18.28
N CYS A 88 0.01 5.75 -18.14
CA CYS A 88 -0.09 4.32 -18.44
C CYS A 88 0.33 4.01 -19.88
N PHE A 89 -0.06 4.86 -20.82
CA PHE A 89 0.31 4.69 -22.23
C PHE A 89 1.76 5.06 -22.51
N GLU A 90 2.32 6.13 -21.89
CA GLU A 90 3.74 6.43 -22.05
C GLU A 90 4.61 5.28 -21.50
N ILE A 91 4.25 4.69 -20.35
CA ILE A 91 4.93 3.50 -19.81
C ILE A 91 4.73 2.29 -20.75
N TYR A 92 3.54 2.10 -21.31
CA TYR A 92 3.26 1.03 -22.27
C TYR A 92 4.08 1.17 -23.54
N ASP A 93 4.13 2.37 -24.13
CA ASP A 93 4.83 2.63 -25.39
C ASP A 93 6.35 2.42 -25.23
N TYR A 94 6.91 2.80 -24.08
CA TYR A 94 8.33 2.68 -23.77
C TYR A 94 8.67 1.57 -22.78
N TRP A 95 7.80 0.53 -22.68
CA TRP A 95 7.99 -0.54 -21.71
C TRP A 95 9.30 -1.30 -21.89
N ASP A 96 9.76 -1.47 -23.13
CA ASP A 96 11.02 -2.17 -23.41
C ASP A 96 12.24 -1.49 -22.79
N GLN A 97 12.20 -0.17 -22.63
CA GLN A 97 13.24 0.62 -21.97
C GLN A 97 13.10 0.59 -20.43
N VAL A 98 11.90 0.33 -19.92
CA VAL A 98 11.58 0.38 -18.47
C VAL A 98 11.53 -1.01 -17.82
N LYS A 99 11.21 -2.07 -18.57
CA LYS A 99 10.96 -3.43 -18.03
C LYS A 99 12.10 -4.06 -17.22
N HIS A 100 13.32 -3.49 -17.28
CA HIS A 100 14.45 -3.95 -16.47
C HIS A 100 14.16 -3.90 -14.97
N ILE A 101 13.29 -3.01 -14.50
CA ILE A 101 12.85 -2.93 -13.10
C ILE A 101 12.23 -4.24 -12.59
N CYS A 102 11.61 -5.03 -13.48
CA CYS A 102 11.05 -6.35 -13.14
C CYS A 102 12.11 -7.36 -12.72
N LEU A 103 13.37 -7.15 -13.10
CA LEU A 103 14.46 -8.09 -12.87
C LEU A 103 15.30 -7.76 -11.64
N ASN A 104 15.02 -6.65 -10.95
CA ASN A 104 15.77 -6.26 -9.75
C ASN A 104 15.69 -7.36 -8.66
N PRO A 105 16.82 -8.00 -8.30
CA PRO A 105 16.81 -9.09 -7.33
C PRO A 105 16.60 -8.61 -5.89
N ASN A 106 16.92 -7.34 -5.62
CA ASN A 106 16.86 -6.76 -4.29
C ASN A 106 15.47 -6.24 -3.93
N SER A 107 14.63 -5.91 -4.92
CA SER A 107 13.26 -5.44 -4.70
C SER A 107 12.28 -6.62 -4.55
N LEU A 108 11.54 -6.62 -3.42
CA LEU A 108 10.44 -7.57 -3.17
C LEU A 108 9.13 -7.13 -3.84
N ILE A 109 8.93 -5.83 -4.03
CA ILE A 109 7.72 -5.24 -4.61
C ILE A 109 8.08 -4.58 -5.96
N LYS A 110 8.31 -5.39 -6.94
CA LYS A 110 8.54 -4.98 -8.32
C LYS A 110 7.38 -5.42 -9.21
N PRO A 111 7.18 -4.83 -10.40
CA PRO A 111 6.12 -5.27 -11.31
C PRO A 111 6.25 -6.76 -11.66
N GLN A 112 5.15 -7.49 -11.49
CA GLN A 112 5.04 -8.93 -11.74
C GLN A 112 3.67 -9.26 -12.34
N THR A 113 3.54 -10.42 -12.98
CA THR A 113 2.25 -10.93 -13.44
C THR A 113 1.57 -11.70 -12.31
N HIS A 114 0.53 -11.11 -11.73
CA HIS A 114 -0.26 -11.77 -10.68
C HIS A 114 -1.55 -12.39 -11.24
N LYS A 115 -1.99 -13.53 -10.67
CA LYS A 115 -3.24 -14.20 -11.06
C LYS A 115 -4.49 -13.32 -10.92
N SER A 116 -4.43 -12.28 -10.08
CA SER A 116 -5.49 -11.30 -9.89
C SER A 116 -5.58 -10.22 -10.98
N GLY A 117 -4.81 -10.33 -12.06
CA GLY A 117 -4.74 -9.30 -13.11
C GLY A 117 -3.90 -8.08 -12.75
N ARG A 118 -3.35 -7.99 -11.53
CA ARG A 118 -2.54 -6.86 -11.06
C ARG A 118 -1.07 -7.01 -11.43
N THR A 119 -0.40 -5.89 -11.63
CA THR A 119 1.07 -5.86 -11.84
C THR A 119 1.84 -5.53 -10.57
N VAL A 120 1.21 -4.87 -9.59
CA VAL A 120 1.78 -4.55 -8.28
C VAL A 120 0.83 -5.04 -7.18
N ILE A 121 1.37 -5.76 -6.21
CA ILE A 121 0.71 -6.12 -4.96
C ILE A 121 1.68 -5.83 -3.82
N MET A 122 1.28 -4.96 -2.89
CA MET A 122 2.09 -4.55 -1.73
C MET A 122 1.74 -5.35 -0.47
N ASP A 123 1.63 -6.67 -0.59
CA ASP A 123 1.43 -7.52 0.58
C ASP A 123 2.78 -7.89 1.22
N TYR A 124 2.76 -7.91 2.53
CA TYR A 124 3.84 -8.57 3.25
C TYR A 124 3.90 -10.05 2.90
N GLU A 125 5.09 -10.56 2.75
CA GLU A 125 5.31 -11.99 2.49
C GLU A 125 4.66 -12.85 3.58
N ALA A 126 4.22 -14.05 3.19
CA ALA A 126 3.77 -15.04 4.15
C ALA A 126 4.89 -15.32 5.18
N SER A 127 4.52 -15.52 6.43
CA SER A 127 5.48 -15.72 7.54
C SER A 127 6.53 -16.81 7.27
N PHE A 128 6.14 -17.84 6.51
CA PHE A 128 7.05 -18.89 6.08
C PHE A 128 8.13 -18.37 5.13
N VAL A 129 7.76 -17.59 4.11
CA VAL A 129 8.68 -17.00 3.12
C VAL A 129 9.62 -16.01 3.81
N LYS A 130 9.08 -15.16 4.68
CA LYS A 130 9.88 -14.22 5.50
C LYS A 130 10.92 -14.95 6.34
N ARG A 131 10.54 -16.06 7.01
CA ARG A 131 11.45 -16.87 7.81
C ARG A 131 12.54 -17.54 6.97
N SER A 132 12.16 -18.18 5.86
CA SER A 132 13.12 -18.85 4.97
C SER A 132 14.15 -17.85 4.44
N ARG A 133 13.69 -16.64 4.05
CA ARG A 133 14.57 -15.57 3.61
C ARG A 133 15.50 -15.10 4.73
N TYR A 134 14.97 -14.86 5.94
CA TYR A 134 15.77 -14.47 7.10
C TYR A 134 16.89 -15.48 7.35
N TYR A 135 16.59 -16.79 7.41
CA TYR A 135 17.60 -17.81 7.61
C TYR A 135 18.68 -17.78 6.53
N LYS A 136 18.28 -17.59 5.27
CA LYS A 136 19.23 -17.53 4.15
C LYS A 136 20.17 -16.33 4.25
N PHE A 137 19.67 -15.16 4.58
CA PHE A 137 20.45 -13.91 4.58
C PHE A 137 21.18 -13.67 5.90
N ALA A 138 20.62 -14.08 7.04
CA ALA A 138 21.22 -13.88 8.36
C ALA A 138 22.31 -14.89 8.69
N PHE A 139 22.36 -16.04 8.01
CA PHE A 139 23.39 -17.05 8.27
C PHE A 139 24.80 -16.50 8.04
N GLY A 140 25.66 -16.60 9.08
CA GLY A 140 27.02 -16.05 9.04
C GLY A 140 27.13 -14.54 9.18
N LYS A 141 26.04 -13.84 9.54
CA LYS A 141 25.98 -12.40 9.80
C LYS A 141 25.76 -12.13 11.28
N LYS A 142 26.23 -10.97 11.77
CA LYS A 142 26.12 -10.57 13.17
C LYS A 142 25.30 -9.30 13.38
N PHE A 143 25.06 -8.53 12.32
CA PHE A 143 24.34 -7.25 12.37
C PHE A 143 23.29 -7.17 11.28
N LEU A 144 22.23 -6.43 11.57
CA LEU A 144 21.14 -6.08 10.69
C LEU A 144 21.07 -4.57 10.61
N ALA A 145 21.16 -3.97 9.42
CA ALA A 145 20.94 -2.56 9.20
C ALA A 145 19.56 -2.36 8.57
N HIS A 146 18.68 -1.63 9.26
CA HIS A 146 17.42 -1.13 8.74
C HIS A 146 17.57 0.31 8.30
N ALA A 147 17.02 0.66 7.14
CA ALA A 147 16.98 2.03 6.64
C ALA A 147 15.70 2.26 5.83
N ASP A 148 15.01 3.36 6.11
CA ASP A 148 13.75 3.75 5.49
C ASP A 148 13.95 5.08 4.74
N ILE A 149 13.34 5.25 3.58
CA ILE A 149 13.40 6.52 2.84
C ILE A 149 12.33 7.47 3.39
N ALA A 150 12.74 8.68 3.79
CA ALA A 150 11.83 9.68 4.31
C ALA A 150 10.80 10.10 3.26
N ASN A 151 9.51 9.84 3.54
CA ASN A 151 8.40 10.24 2.67
C ASN A 151 8.61 9.88 1.19
N CYS A 152 9.04 8.65 0.87
CA CYS A 152 9.51 8.25 -0.46
C CYS A 152 8.62 8.78 -1.60
N PHE A 153 7.32 8.46 -1.63
CA PHE A 153 6.41 8.90 -2.70
C PHE A 153 6.21 10.43 -2.74
N PRO A 154 5.94 11.13 -1.62
CA PRO A 154 5.84 12.60 -1.63
C PRO A 154 7.14 13.32 -1.94
N SER A 155 8.29 12.70 -1.66
CA SER A 155 9.61 13.29 -1.87
C SER A 155 10.19 12.97 -3.25
N LEU A 156 9.60 12.06 -4.00
CA LEU A 156 10.12 11.67 -5.30
C LEU A 156 10.11 12.87 -6.25
N TYR A 157 11.30 13.36 -6.59
CA TYR A 157 11.44 14.44 -7.55
C TYR A 157 11.19 13.91 -8.96
N SER A 158 10.18 14.44 -9.66
CA SER A 158 9.75 13.87 -10.94
C SER A 158 10.88 13.80 -11.98
N HIS A 159 11.76 14.81 -12.01
CA HIS A 159 12.93 14.79 -12.90
C HIS A 159 13.98 13.73 -12.52
N ALA A 160 13.90 13.11 -11.34
CA ALA A 160 14.75 11.97 -11.01
C ALA A 160 14.42 10.75 -11.88
N ILE A 161 13.18 10.64 -12.39
CA ILE A 161 12.76 9.57 -13.30
C ILE A 161 13.60 9.59 -14.60
N PRO A 162 13.68 10.68 -15.38
CA PRO A 162 14.61 10.80 -16.48
C PRO A 162 16.06 10.51 -16.12
N TRP A 163 16.55 11.01 -14.96
CA TRP A 163 17.94 10.77 -14.54
C TRP A 163 18.22 9.29 -14.31
N ALA A 164 17.26 8.55 -13.75
CA ALA A 164 17.38 7.12 -13.55
C ALA A 164 17.31 6.34 -14.87
N LEU A 165 16.43 6.74 -15.79
CA LEU A 165 16.22 6.04 -17.07
C LEU A 165 17.42 6.17 -18.00
N VAL A 166 17.95 7.38 -18.21
CA VAL A 166 18.97 7.66 -19.25
C VAL A 166 20.26 8.25 -18.70
N GLY A 167 20.39 8.41 -17.40
CA GLY A 167 21.54 9.05 -16.74
C GLY A 167 21.40 10.58 -16.64
N PHE A 168 22.00 11.13 -15.58
CA PHE A 168 21.87 12.56 -15.23
C PHE A 168 22.33 13.48 -16.37
N SER A 169 23.52 13.27 -16.91
CA SER A 169 24.10 14.13 -17.96
C SER A 169 23.27 14.10 -19.25
N HIS A 170 22.84 12.91 -19.68
CA HIS A 170 22.01 12.77 -20.88
C HIS A 170 20.66 13.48 -20.72
N ALA A 171 19.98 13.26 -19.60
CA ALA A 171 18.70 13.92 -19.30
C ALA A 171 18.82 15.44 -19.22
N LYS A 172 19.93 15.96 -18.67
CA LYS A 172 20.18 17.41 -18.59
C LYS A 172 20.48 18.07 -19.93
N ASN A 173 21.12 17.36 -20.84
CA ASN A 173 21.44 17.85 -22.16
C ASN A 173 20.27 17.75 -23.15
N ASN A 174 19.30 16.85 -22.90
CA ASN A 174 18.14 16.59 -23.76
C ASN A 174 16.83 16.91 -23.03
N ARG A 175 16.52 18.21 -22.88
CA ARG A 175 15.36 18.69 -22.09
C ARG A 175 14.07 18.82 -22.90
N SER A 176 14.08 18.47 -24.17
CA SER A 176 12.87 18.56 -25.01
C SER A 176 11.75 17.66 -24.47
N ASN A 177 10.53 18.18 -24.46
CA ASN A 177 9.34 17.37 -24.17
C ASN A 177 9.03 16.31 -25.25
N SER A 178 9.77 16.28 -26.36
CA SER A 178 9.69 15.22 -27.38
C SER A 178 10.41 13.94 -26.96
N GLU A 179 11.40 14.06 -26.06
CA GLU A 179 12.13 12.91 -25.53
C GLU A 179 11.22 12.00 -24.70
N TRP A 180 11.29 10.71 -24.95
CA TRP A 180 10.41 9.74 -24.32
C TRP A 180 10.46 9.74 -22.78
N PHE A 181 11.65 9.87 -22.21
CA PHE A 181 11.83 9.93 -20.77
C PHE A 181 11.27 11.22 -20.14
N ASN A 182 11.29 12.35 -20.88
CA ASN A 182 10.69 13.60 -20.44
C ASN A 182 9.16 13.58 -20.59
N LYS A 183 8.60 12.80 -21.54
CA LYS A 183 7.13 12.59 -21.61
C LYS A 183 6.62 11.89 -20.37
N ILE A 184 7.30 10.86 -19.90
CA ILE A 184 6.96 10.15 -18.65
C ILE A 184 6.97 11.13 -17.48
N ASP A 185 8.03 11.91 -17.28
CA ASP A 185 8.12 12.96 -16.24
C ASP A 185 6.97 13.95 -16.33
N LYS A 186 6.70 14.47 -17.53
CA LYS A 186 5.61 15.43 -17.76
C LYS A 186 4.25 14.87 -17.34
N CYS A 187 3.97 13.60 -17.66
CA CYS A 187 2.71 12.98 -17.30
C CYS A 187 2.59 12.83 -15.78
N PHE A 188 3.66 12.45 -15.06
CA PHE A 188 3.63 12.44 -13.59
C PHE A 188 3.35 13.81 -12.99
N ARG A 189 4.01 14.86 -13.48
CA ARG A 189 3.74 16.23 -13.04
C ARG A 189 2.29 16.65 -13.31
N SER A 190 1.75 16.28 -14.46
CA SER A 190 0.35 16.59 -14.79
C SER A 190 -0.67 15.98 -13.81
N CYS A 191 -0.34 14.88 -13.13
CA CYS A 191 -1.15 14.33 -12.03
C CYS A 191 -1.08 15.13 -10.73
N SER A 192 -0.16 16.08 -10.61
CA SER A 192 0.14 16.84 -9.38
C SER A 192 0.29 18.33 -9.69
N ARG A 193 -0.66 18.94 -10.35
CA ARG A 193 -0.69 20.38 -10.71
C ARG A 193 0.56 20.89 -11.42
N ASN A 194 1.19 20.04 -12.23
CA ASN A 194 2.49 20.28 -12.85
C ASN A 194 3.64 20.55 -11.85
N GLU A 195 3.45 20.22 -10.58
CA GLU A 195 4.51 20.27 -9.56
C GLU A 195 5.54 19.15 -9.81
N THR A 196 6.79 19.43 -9.44
CA THR A 196 7.91 18.50 -9.67
C THR A 196 8.20 17.62 -8.46
N SER A 197 7.50 17.82 -7.34
CA SER A 197 7.69 17.07 -6.10
C SER A 197 6.51 16.13 -5.85
N GLY A 198 6.83 14.88 -5.63
CA GLY A 198 5.87 13.84 -5.29
C GLY A 198 5.20 13.16 -6.47
N VAL A 199 4.77 11.93 -6.20
CA VAL A 199 3.89 11.14 -7.07
C VAL A 199 2.67 10.70 -6.26
N PRO A 200 1.50 10.48 -6.89
CA PRO A 200 0.27 10.09 -6.19
C PRO A 200 0.47 8.81 -5.37
N ILE A 201 0.20 8.83 -4.06
CA ILE A 201 0.36 7.63 -3.22
C ILE A 201 -0.84 6.71 -3.44
N GLY A 202 -0.58 5.49 -3.89
CA GLY A 202 -1.61 4.45 -3.99
C GLY A 202 -1.71 3.77 -5.34
N PRO A 203 -1.81 4.46 -6.49
CA PRO A 203 -1.81 3.84 -7.81
C PRO A 203 -0.50 3.12 -8.11
N ALA A 204 -0.55 2.01 -8.85
CA ALA A 204 0.67 1.24 -9.15
C ALA A 204 1.68 1.97 -10.04
N ILE A 205 1.26 2.96 -10.82
CA ILE A 205 2.19 3.80 -11.61
C ILE A 205 3.23 4.47 -10.71
N SER A 206 2.84 4.85 -9.50
CA SER A 206 3.77 5.49 -8.55
C SER A 206 4.80 4.49 -8.01
N ASN A 207 4.41 3.23 -7.82
CA ASN A 207 5.37 2.17 -7.51
C ASN A 207 6.35 1.97 -8.66
N ILE A 208 5.88 2.02 -9.92
CA ILE A 208 6.74 1.92 -11.09
C ILE A 208 7.73 3.09 -11.13
N ALA A 209 7.28 4.33 -10.87
CA ALA A 209 8.16 5.50 -10.78
C ALA A 209 9.24 5.33 -9.70
N CYS A 210 8.85 4.87 -8.50
CA CYS A 210 9.80 4.58 -7.44
C CYS A 210 10.78 3.46 -7.84
N GLU A 211 10.29 2.36 -8.44
CA GLU A 211 11.14 1.26 -8.88
C GLU A 211 12.15 1.70 -9.94
N ILE A 212 11.80 2.59 -10.87
CA ILE A 212 12.73 3.15 -11.85
C ILE A 212 13.91 3.84 -11.14
N VAL A 213 13.63 4.66 -10.13
CA VAL A 213 14.67 5.40 -9.42
C VAL A 213 15.45 4.49 -8.47
N LEU A 214 14.76 3.68 -7.69
CA LEU A 214 15.40 2.85 -6.66
C LEU A 214 16.18 1.66 -7.26
N GLU A 215 15.75 1.13 -8.40
CA GLU A 215 16.52 0.10 -9.12
C GLU A 215 17.91 0.63 -9.54
N ARG A 216 17.98 1.89 -9.92
CA ARG A 216 19.28 2.49 -10.28
C ARG A 216 20.21 2.61 -9.08
N ILE A 217 19.66 2.91 -7.92
CA ILE A 217 20.39 2.92 -6.64
C ILE A 217 20.80 1.50 -6.27
N ASP A 218 19.89 0.54 -6.39
CA ASP A 218 20.13 -0.87 -6.09
C ASP A 218 21.28 -1.45 -6.93
N ARG A 219 21.41 -1.05 -8.19
CA ARG A 219 22.54 -1.48 -9.06
C ARG A 219 23.91 -1.10 -8.53
N GLU A 220 24.02 0.03 -7.84
CA GLU A 220 25.28 0.45 -7.26
C GLU A 220 25.53 -0.24 -5.91
N LEU A 221 24.51 -0.35 -5.07
CA LEU A 221 24.62 -0.94 -3.74
C LEU A 221 24.86 -2.45 -3.76
N CYS A 222 24.20 -3.18 -4.67
CA CYS A 222 24.31 -4.64 -4.74
C CYS A 222 25.71 -5.15 -5.13
N LYS A 223 26.58 -4.27 -5.63
CA LYS A 223 27.99 -4.57 -5.91
C LYS A 223 28.80 -4.89 -4.65
N GLN A 224 28.36 -4.35 -3.49
CA GLN A 224 29.12 -4.40 -2.25
C GLN A 224 28.35 -5.03 -1.08
N PHE A 225 27.00 -4.96 -1.09
CA PHE A 225 26.19 -5.33 0.06
C PHE A 225 25.12 -6.37 -0.28
N ASN A 226 24.82 -7.22 0.70
CA ASN A 226 23.71 -8.15 0.67
C ASN A 226 22.52 -7.53 1.42
N TYR A 227 21.47 -7.17 0.71
CA TYR A 227 20.28 -6.57 1.29
C TYR A 227 19.04 -6.94 0.48
N ILE A 228 17.90 -6.63 1.06
CA ILE A 228 16.58 -6.68 0.43
C ILE A 228 15.89 -5.35 0.63
N ARG A 229 15.00 -5.01 -0.30
CA ARG A 229 14.18 -3.80 -0.23
C ARG A 229 12.70 -4.15 -0.37
N PHE A 230 11.90 -3.65 0.57
CA PHE A 230 10.45 -3.67 0.50
C PHE A 230 9.94 -2.23 0.27
N ILE A 231 9.70 -1.87 -0.99
CA ILE A 231 9.37 -0.51 -1.45
C ILE A 231 10.51 0.47 -1.08
N ASP A 232 10.38 1.17 0.02
CA ASP A 232 11.28 2.18 0.58
C ASP A 232 12.08 1.71 1.82
N ASP A 233 11.75 0.52 2.34
CA ASP A 233 12.41 -0.09 3.50
C ASP A 233 13.56 -1.03 3.05
N TYR A 234 14.78 -0.69 3.42
CA TYR A 234 15.98 -1.50 3.18
C TYR A 234 16.35 -2.32 4.40
N THR A 235 16.74 -3.56 4.19
CA THR A 235 17.26 -4.45 5.24
C THR A 235 18.53 -5.11 4.75
N ALA A 236 19.69 -4.73 5.31
CA ALA A 236 20.98 -5.30 4.99
C ALA A 236 21.51 -6.22 6.10
N TYR A 237 22.17 -7.32 5.72
CA TYR A 237 22.73 -8.31 6.62
C TYR A 237 24.25 -8.24 6.57
N CYS A 238 24.87 -7.84 7.68
CA CYS A 238 26.27 -7.45 7.77
C CYS A 238 27.07 -8.38 8.69
N LYS A 239 28.34 -8.59 8.39
CA LYS A 239 29.27 -9.37 9.25
C LYS A 239 29.75 -8.57 10.43
N THR A 240 30.00 -7.26 10.24
CA THR A 240 30.51 -6.36 11.26
C THR A 240 29.62 -5.12 11.39
N HIS A 241 29.78 -4.37 12.47
CA HIS A 241 29.08 -3.11 12.70
C HIS A 241 29.49 -2.05 11.66
N GLU A 242 30.78 -2.02 11.34
CA GLU A 242 31.35 -1.09 10.36
C GLU A 242 30.78 -1.34 8.95
N GLU A 243 30.56 -2.63 8.57
CA GLU A 243 29.89 -2.97 7.31
C GLU A 243 28.46 -2.41 7.28
N ALA A 244 27.75 -2.45 8.42
CA ALA A 244 26.40 -1.93 8.54
C ALA A 244 26.35 -0.39 8.47
N GLU A 245 27.29 0.29 9.12
CA GLU A 245 27.45 1.77 9.03
C GLU A 245 27.78 2.19 7.59
N GLU A 246 28.72 1.48 6.94
CA GLU A 246 29.10 1.79 5.56
C GLU A 246 27.92 1.56 4.59
N PHE A 247 27.09 0.53 4.80
CA PHE A 247 25.86 0.34 4.04
C PHE A 247 24.93 1.56 4.13
N ILE A 248 24.64 2.02 5.36
CA ILE A 248 23.77 3.18 5.59
C ILE A 248 24.38 4.44 4.95
N ARG A 249 25.68 4.65 5.12
CA ARG A 249 26.39 5.78 4.53
C ARG A 249 26.32 5.76 3.00
N ARG A 250 26.58 4.61 2.37
CA ARG A 250 26.53 4.46 0.90
C ARG A 250 25.13 4.62 0.38
N LEU A 251 24.13 4.02 1.03
CA LEU A 251 22.72 4.19 0.69
C LEU A 251 22.33 5.68 0.72
N SER A 252 22.71 6.41 1.76
CA SER A 252 22.45 7.85 1.86
C SER A 252 23.05 8.64 0.70
N ILE A 253 24.29 8.35 0.31
CA ILE A 253 24.98 9.02 -0.81
C ILE A 253 24.25 8.72 -2.14
N GLU A 254 23.85 7.47 -2.38
CA GLU A 254 23.15 7.09 -3.61
C GLU A 254 21.76 7.73 -3.69
N LEU A 255 21.01 7.78 -2.57
CA LEU A 255 19.71 8.45 -2.47
C LEU A 255 19.80 9.95 -2.77
N MET A 256 20.81 10.63 -2.24
CA MET A 256 21.03 12.08 -2.45
C MET A 256 21.21 12.44 -3.93
N LYS A 257 21.77 11.56 -4.77
CA LYS A 257 21.88 11.77 -6.22
C LYS A 257 20.50 11.96 -6.90
N TYR A 258 19.47 11.38 -6.30
CA TYR A 258 18.08 11.45 -6.78
C TYR A 258 17.20 12.34 -5.88
N LYS A 259 17.81 13.16 -5.00
CA LYS A 259 17.13 14.06 -4.05
C LYS A 259 16.24 13.33 -3.04
N LEU A 260 16.55 12.10 -2.71
CA LEU A 260 15.93 11.32 -1.64
C LEU A 260 16.81 11.33 -0.40
N ASN A 261 16.18 11.18 0.78
CA ASN A 261 16.87 11.19 2.06
C ASN A 261 16.42 10.02 2.93
N LEU A 262 17.30 9.58 3.84
CA LEU A 262 16.97 8.57 4.85
C LEU A 262 16.07 9.15 5.94
N ASN A 263 15.19 8.34 6.45
CA ASN A 263 14.44 8.59 7.67
C ASN A 263 15.29 8.20 8.88
N ILE A 264 15.94 9.17 9.50
CA ILE A 264 16.87 8.95 10.61
C ILE A 264 16.19 8.20 11.77
N LYS A 265 14.92 8.50 12.05
CA LYS A 265 14.17 7.86 13.17
C LYS A 265 13.90 6.37 12.95
N LYS A 266 13.92 5.91 11.71
CA LYS A 266 13.70 4.51 11.34
C LYS A 266 14.96 3.82 10.83
N THR A 267 16.10 4.52 10.87
CA THR A 267 17.39 3.94 10.49
C THR A 267 18.08 3.43 11.76
N ALA A 268 18.38 2.14 11.80
CA ALA A 268 18.96 1.49 12.98
C ALA A 268 19.89 0.33 12.59
N ILE A 269 20.87 0.07 13.44
CA ILE A 269 21.72 -1.13 13.36
C ILE A 269 21.43 -1.99 14.59
N GLU A 270 21.07 -3.22 14.37
CA GLU A 270 20.70 -4.18 15.41
C GLU A 270 21.62 -5.39 15.39
N LYS A 271 21.87 -5.99 16.55
CA LYS A 271 22.63 -7.24 16.67
C LYS A 271 21.71 -8.42 16.32
N LEU A 272 22.24 -9.38 15.58
CA LEU A 272 21.59 -10.68 15.35
C LEU A 272 21.97 -11.67 16.48
N PRO A 273 21.11 -12.65 16.81
CA PRO A 273 19.82 -12.93 16.15
C PRO A 273 18.70 -12.01 16.62
N GLN A 274 17.72 -11.76 15.74
CA GLN A 274 16.50 -11.03 16.07
C GLN A 274 15.28 -11.97 16.01
N ALA A 275 14.27 -11.71 16.83
CA ALA A 275 12.99 -12.38 16.74
C ALA A 275 12.29 -12.01 15.42
N ILE A 276 11.80 -13.02 14.70
CA ILE A 276 11.16 -12.80 13.38
C ILE A 276 9.77 -12.16 13.51
N ASN A 277 9.09 -12.42 14.62
CA ASN A 277 7.77 -11.87 14.91
C ASN A 277 7.83 -11.07 16.20
N ASP A 278 7.01 -10.04 16.25
CA ASP A 278 6.77 -9.26 17.46
C ASP A 278 6.24 -10.16 18.58
N GLU A 279 6.59 -9.86 19.82
CA GLU A 279 6.19 -10.64 21.00
C GLU A 279 4.66 -10.77 21.12
N TRP A 280 3.92 -9.69 20.82
CA TRP A 280 2.46 -9.71 20.87
C TRP A 280 1.84 -10.73 19.90
N VAL A 281 2.50 -11.05 18.77
CA VAL A 281 2.02 -12.07 17.82
C VAL A 281 2.05 -13.47 18.47
N GLY A 282 3.12 -13.77 19.22
CA GLY A 282 3.21 -15.00 20.00
C GLY A 282 2.08 -15.12 21.02
N ARG A 283 1.92 -14.08 21.84
CA ARG A 283 0.87 -14.00 22.87
C ARG A 283 -0.54 -14.15 22.28
N MET A 284 -0.83 -13.47 21.16
CA MET A 284 -2.14 -13.62 20.51
C MET A 284 -2.39 -15.02 19.95
N ARG A 285 -1.35 -15.71 19.46
CA ARG A 285 -1.48 -17.10 18.99
C ARG A 285 -1.79 -18.10 20.11
N GLU A 286 -1.33 -17.83 21.31
CA GLU A 286 -1.65 -18.63 22.51
C GLU A 286 -3.10 -18.42 22.95
N ILE A 287 -3.61 -17.18 22.87
CA ILE A 287 -4.95 -16.78 23.28
C ILE A 287 -6.02 -17.24 22.28
N ILE A 288 -5.73 -17.19 20.96
CA ILE A 288 -6.70 -17.54 19.92
C ILE A 288 -6.82 -19.05 19.82
N PRO A 289 -8.02 -19.65 20.07
CA PRO A 289 -8.22 -21.08 19.99
C PRO A 289 -7.89 -21.64 18.61
N LYS A 290 -7.35 -22.87 18.58
CA LYS A 290 -7.10 -23.59 17.34
C LYS A 290 -8.37 -24.24 16.78
N ASP A 291 -9.44 -24.25 17.56
CA ASP A 291 -10.72 -24.85 17.21
C ASP A 291 -11.30 -24.24 15.94
N LYS A 292 -12.10 -25.04 15.23
CA LYS A 292 -12.77 -24.59 14.01
C LYS A 292 -13.89 -23.60 14.31
N GLU A 293 -14.47 -23.65 15.52
CA GLU A 293 -15.58 -22.83 15.93
C GLU A 293 -15.31 -22.20 17.30
N ILE A 294 -15.73 -20.95 17.48
CA ILE A 294 -15.51 -20.16 18.70
C ILE A 294 -16.88 -19.77 19.29
N ILE A 295 -17.09 -20.08 20.56
CA ILE A 295 -18.29 -19.73 21.32
C ILE A 295 -18.27 -18.27 21.77
N SER A 296 -19.45 -17.69 22.07
CA SER A 296 -19.62 -16.27 22.38
C SER A 296 -18.76 -15.78 23.54
N SER A 297 -18.63 -16.53 24.64
CA SER A 297 -17.79 -16.14 25.77
C SER A 297 -16.32 -15.99 25.42
N LYS A 298 -15.81 -16.87 24.54
CA LYS A 298 -14.41 -16.80 24.05
C LYS A 298 -14.16 -15.62 23.14
N VAL A 299 -15.15 -15.14 22.40
CA VAL A 299 -15.02 -13.93 21.56
C VAL A 299 -14.65 -12.73 22.42
N SER A 300 -15.38 -12.49 23.52
CA SER A 300 -15.12 -11.38 24.43
C SER A 300 -13.74 -11.51 25.10
N ASP A 301 -13.36 -12.70 25.57
CA ASP A 301 -12.04 -12.96 26.18
C ASP A 301 -10.88 -12.60 25.22
N ILE A 302 -11.00 -13.01 23.93
CA ILE A 302 -9.97 -12.77 22.91
C ILE A 302 -9.88 -11.28 22.59
N LEU A 303 -11.01 -10.61 22.39
CA LEU A 303 -11.04 -9.19 22.06
C LEU A 303 -10.57 -8.32 23.23
N ASP A 304 -10.92 -8.68 24.48
CA ASP A 304 -10.42 -8.01 25.69
C ASP A 304 -8.90 -8.16 25.83
N ALA A 305 -8.38 -9.35 25.58
CA ALA A 305 -6.94 -9.57 25.57
C ALA A 305 -6.24 -8.74 24.48
N ALA A 306 -6.84 -8.67 23.30
CA ALA A 306 -6.31 -7.84 22.20
C ALA A 306 -6.33 -6.34 22.55
N VAL A 307 -7.38 -5.85 23.24
CA VAL A 307 -7.45 -4.46 23.72
C VAL A 307 -6.34 -4.18 24.74
N ARG A 308 -6.12 -5.09 25.71
CA ARG A 308 -5.03 -4.95 26.69
C ARG A 308 -3.65 -4.90 26.02
N LEU A 309 -3.39 -5.81 25.08
CA LEU A 309 -2.12 -5.85 24.35
C LEU A 309 -1.93 -4.62 23.45
N GLN A 310 -3.01 -4.12 22.80
CA GLN A 310 -2.94 -2.89 21.96
C GLN A 310 -2.55 -1.66 22.78
N LYS A 311 -2.98 -1.55 24.03
CA LYS A 311 -2.59 -0.44 24.91
C LYS A 311 -1.09 -0.44 25.25
N VAL A 312 -0.49 -1.62 25.38
CA VAL A 312 0.95 -1.78 25.66
C VAL A 312 1.79 -1.64 24.41
N ASN A 313 1.23 -1.97 23.22
CA ASN A 313 1.89 -1.91 21.93
C ASN A 313 1.06 -1.03 20.96
N PRO A 314 1.04 0.29 21.13
CA PRO A 314 0.15 1.19 20.37
C PRO A 314 0.37 1.14 18.87
N ASP A 315 1.59 0.82 18.42
CA ASP A 315 1.96 0.68 17.02
C ASP A 315 1.67 -0.70 16.41
N GLY A 316 1.20 -1.64 17.23
CA GLY A 316 0.84 -2.98 16.78
C GLY A 316 -0.53 -3.02 16.12
N SER A 317 -0.70 -3.85 15.09
CA SER A 317 -2.01 -4.11 14.46
C SER A 317 -2.79 -5.22 15.20
N ILE A 318 -2.77 -5.23 16.52
CA ILE A 318 -3.22 -6.35 17.37
C ILE A 318 -4.73 -6.58 17.24
N LEU A 319 -5.53 -5.51 17.36
CA LEU A 319 -6.98 -5.60 17.24
C LEU A 319 -7.41 -6.13 15.86
N LYS A 320 -6.76 -5.64 14.79
CA LYS A 320 -7.01 -6.11 13.44
C LYS A 320 -6.61 -7.57 13.25
N TYR A 321 -5.48 -7.97 13.83
CA TYR A 321 -5.00 -9.35 13.81
C TYR A 321 -5.98 -10.28 14.54
N ALA A 322 -6.41 -9.92 15.75
CA ALA A 322 -7.37 -10.69 16.55
C ALA A 322 -8.70 -10.86 15.81
N ALA A 323 -9.31 -9.74 15.36
CA ALA A 323 -10.58 -9.76 14.66
C ALA A 323 -10.53 -10.61 13.37
N ASN A 324 -9.50 -10.44 12.53
CA ASN A 324 -9.34 -11.24 11.31
C ASN A 324 -9.06 -12.73 11.59
N SER A 325 -8.44 -13.06 12.72
CA SER A 325 -8.13 -14.45 13.06
C SER A 325 -9.36 -15.25 13.50
N ILE A 326 -10.40 -14.57 14.02
CA ILE A 326 -11.57 -15.23 14.58
C ILE A 326 -12.83 -15.09 13.72
N VAL A 327 -12.94 -14.07 12.87
CA VAL A 327 -14.17 -13.77 12.09
C VAL A 327 -14.68 -14.96 11.26
N HIS A 328 -13.80 -15.79 10.73
CA HIS A 328 -14.15 -16.97 9.94
C HIS A 328 -14.49 -18.22 10.79
N LYS A 329 -14.32 -18.14 12.11
CA LYS A 329 -14.53 -19.22 13.06
C LYS A 329 -15.81 -19.03 13.91
N LEU A 330 -16.59 -18.01 13.59
CA LEU A 330 -17.80 -17.65 14.34
C LEU A 330 -19.00 -18.50 13.90
N ASN A 331 -19.78 -18.97 14.85
CA ASN A 331 -21.15 -19.46 14.61
C ASN A 331 -22.17 -18.31 14.68
N ASP A 332 -23.45 -18.61 14.59
CA ASP A 332 -24.51 -17.58 14.56
C ASP A 332 -24.54 -16.76 15.86
N ASP A 333 -24.47 -17.42 17.04
CA ASP A 333 -24.50 -16.74 18.32
C ASP A 333 -23.25 -15.91 18.57
N SER A 334 -22.08 -16.49 18.35
CA SER A 334 -20.81 -15.78 18.52
C SER A 334 -20.61 -14.66 17.50
N SER A 335 -21.24 -14.75 16.32
CA SER A 335 -21.26 -13.66 15.32
C SER A 335 -22.02 -12.44 15.83
N VAL A 336 -23.10 -12.64 16.60
CA VAL A 336 -23.85 -11.53 17.23
C VAL A 336 -22.98 -10.81 18.25
N GLU A 337 -22.35 -11.56 19.15
CA GLU A 337 -21.46 -11.00 20.18
C GLU A 337 -20.27 -10.30 19.57
N PHE A 338 -19.61 -10.94 18.60
CA PHE A 338 -18.49 -10.35 17.87
C PHE A 338 -18.88 -9.04 17.18
N THR A 339 -20.05 -9.00 16.52
CA THR A 339 -20.52 -7.80 15.82
C THR A 339 -20.73 -6.63 16.79
N LYS A 340 -21.39 -6.88 17.92
CA LYS A 340 -21.60 -5.86 18.96
C LYS A 340 -20.27 -5.32 19.50
N TYR A 341 -19.35 -6.22 19.82
CA TYR A 341 -18.04 -5.84 20.35
C TYR A 341 -17.23 -5.07 19.30
N LEU A 342 -17.19 -5.58 18.07
CA LEU A 342 -16.46 -4.95 16.97
C LEU A 342 -17.00 -3.55 16.64
N MET A 343 -18.34 -3.36 16.64
CA MET A 343 -18.97 -2.05 16.46
C MET A 343 -18.49 -1.04 17.49
N LYS A 344 -18.44 -1.45 18.77
CA LYS A 344 -17.90 -0.61 19.85
C LYS A 344 -16.43 -0.27 19.62
N LEU A 345 -15.62 -1.26 19.21
CA LEU A 345 -14.20 -1.02 18.89
C LEU A 345 -14.02 -0.09 17.69
N CYS A 346 -14.87 -0.17 16.66
CA CYS A 346 -14.80 0.68 15.46
C CYS A 346 -14.95 2.16 15.80
N PHE A 347 -15.66 2.53 16.87
CA PHE A 347 -15.76 3.92 17.32
C PHE A 347 -14.39 4.48 17.75
N HIS A 348 -13.59 3.67 18.43
CA HIS A 348 -12.25 4.05 18.91
C HIS A 348 -11.13 3.73 17.91
N TYR A 349 -11.31 2.69 17.12
CA TYR A 349 -10.34 2.15 16.16
C TYR A 349 -10.97 1.96 14.76
N PRO A 350 -11.21 3.04 14.01
CA PRO A 350 -11.90 2.97 12.72
C PRO A 350 -11.24 2.06 11.68
N ILE A 351 -9.96 1.75 11.84
CA ILE A 351 -9.24 0.75 11.01
C ILE A 351 -9.91 -0.64 10.98
N LEU A 352 -10.80 -0.92 11.95
CA LEU A 352 -11.55 -2.18 12.05
C LEU A 352 -12.83 -2.19 11.21
N ILE A 353 -13.29 -1.03 10.75
CA ILE A 353 -14.56 -0.89 10.00
C ILE A 353 -14.64 -1.84 8.79
N PRO A 354 -13.57 -2.04 7.97
CA PRO A 354 -13.63 -2.99 6.86
C PRO A 354 -13.96 -4.44 7.26
N ILE A 355 -13.65 -4.82 8.51
CA ILE A 355 -13.91 -6.17 9.03
C ILE A 355 -15.40 -6.40 9.32
N LEU A 356 -16.19 -5.34 9.53
CA LEU A 356 -17.64 -5.44 9.77
C LEU A 356 -18.41 -6.06 8.59
N LYS A 357 -17.85 -6.13 7.39
CA LYS A 357 -18.51 -6.67 6.19
C LYS A 357 -19.08 -8.07 6.42
N GLU A 358 -18.26 -8.98 6.89
CA GLU A 358 -18.65 -10.39 7.05
C GLU A 358 -19.62 -10.62 8.22
N PRO A 359 -19.34 -10.12 9.45
CA PRO A 359 -20.27 -10.29 10.57
C PRO A 359 -21.62 -9.60 10.35
N LEU A 360 -21.66 -8.43 9.74
CA LEU A 360 -22.91 -7.77 9.38
C LEU A 360 -23.73 -8.60 8.38
N ALA A 361 -23.10 -9.23 7.40
CA ALA A 361 -23.78 -10.08 6.42
C ALA A 361 -24.39 -11.33 7.09
N ARG A 362 -23.74 -11.93 8.09
CA ARG A 362 -24.24 -13.09 8.83
C ARG A 362 -25.43 -12.74 9.73
N VAL A 363 -25.32 -11.68 10.51
CA VAL A 363 -26.38 -11.24 11.44
C VAL A 363 -27.63 -10.76 10.69
N HIS A 364 -27.47 -10.37 9.42
CA HIS A 364 -28.57 -9.86 8.59
C HIS A 364 -29.70 -10.87 8.37
N LYS A 365 -29.44 -12.15 8.41
CA LYS A 365 -30.46 -13.19 8.19
C LYS A 365 -31.55 -13.17 9.26
N ASN A 366 -31.27 -12.66 10.46
CA ASN A 366 -32.13 -12.80 11.62
C ASN A 366 -32.72 -11.50 12.22
N LYS A 367 -32.16 -10.30 11.97
CA LYS A 367 -32.64 -9.00 12.56
C LYS A 367 -32.25 -7.81 11.67
N SER A 368 -33.17 -7.30 10.90
CA SER A 368 -32.90 -6.29 9.83
C SER A 368 -32.46 -4.89 10.30
N ASP A 369 -32.84 -4.44 11.50
CA ASP A 369 -32.62 -3.04 11.93
C ASP A 369 -31.67 -2.88 13.13
N SER A 370 -31.10 -3.99 13.63
CA SER A 370 -30.43 -3.98 14.93
C SER A 370 -29.14 -3.13 15.03
N TYR A 371 -28.58 -2.64 13.92
CA TYR A 371 -27.34 -1.84 13.96
C TYR A 371 -27.43 -0.52 13.18
N ARG A 372 -28.63 -0.08 12.79
CA ARG A 372 -28.82 1.15 12.02
C ARG A 372 -28.35 2.39 12.79
N ARG A 373 -28.67 2.46 14.07
CA ARG A 373 -28.31 3.56 14.96
C ARG A 373 -26.78 3.65 15.11
N GLU A 374 -26.12 2.53 15.39
CA GLU A 374 -24.69 2.45 15.60
C GLU A 374 -23.93 2.79 14.32
N LEU A 375 -24.37 2.28 13.17
CA LEU A 375 -23.78 2.63 11.87
C LEU A 375 -23.93 4.13 11.57
N LYS A 376 -25.10 4.74 11.89
CA LYS A 376 -25.32 6.18 11.73
C LYS A 376 -24.36 6.98 12.59
N LEU A 377 -24.21 6.63 13.87
CA LEU A 377 -23.26 7.28 14.77
C LEU A 377 -21.81 7.16 14.29
N LEU A 378 -21.40 5.99 13.80
CA LEU A 378 -20.07 5.81 13.22
C LEU A 378 -19.84 6.67 11.97
N ILE A 379 -20.87 6.86 11.13
CA ILE A 379 -20.79 7.74 9.93
C ILE A 379 -20.61 9.19 10.39
N GLU A 380 -21.47 9.67 11.31
CA GLU A 380 -21.40 11.03 11.83
C GLU A 380 -20.04 11.32 12.46
N GLU A 381 -19.54 10.41 13.30
CA GLU A 381 -18.21 10.51 13.91
C GLU A 381 -17.11 10.54 12.85
N SER A 382 -17.21 9.69 11.83
CA SER A 382 -16.22 9.62 10.75
C SER A 382 -16.18 10.87 9.88
N ILE A 383 -17.34 11.52 9.66
CA ILE A 383 -17.43 12.79 8.96
C ILE A 383 -16.80 13.90 9.81
N ASN A 384 -17.16 13.99 11.10
CA ASN A 384 -16.63 15.01 12.01
C ASN A 384 -15.10 15.00 12.11
N TYR A 385 -14.48 13.83 11.98
CA TYR A 385 -13.03 13.67 12.02
C TYR A 385 -12.36 13.51 10.64
N ASP A 386 -13.10 13.79 9.54
CA ASP A 386 -12.59 13.75 8.17
C ASP A 386 -11.89 12.41 7.81
N ARG A 387 -12.56 11.28 8.12
CA ARG A 387 -12.08 9.93 7.93
C ARG A 387 -12.67 9.31 6.67
N SER A 388 -12.06 9.59 5.51
CA SER A 388 -12.62 9.22 4.20
C SER A 388 -12.84 7.72 4.02
N ASP A 389 -11.91 6.88 4.47
CA ASP A 389 -12.03 5.41 4.38
C ASP A 389 -13.18 4.87 5.22
N ALA A 390 -13.29 5.32 6.46
CA ALA A 390 -14.39 4.95 7.35
C ALA A 390 -15.75 5.33 6.76
N VAL A 391 -15.89 6.58 6.27
CA VAL A 391 -17.13 7.05 5.63
C VAL A 391 -17.48 6.19 4.43
N CYS A 392 -16.52 5.93 3.53
CA CYS A 392 -16.77 5.12 2.33
C CYS A 392 -17.21 3.69 2.66
N TRP A 393 -16.56 3.02 3.64
CA TRP A 393 -16.94 1.69 4.06
C TRP A 393 -18.31 1.65 4.74
N LEU A 394 -18.59 2.60 5.63
CA LEU A 394 -19.88 2.66 6.35
C LEU A 394 -21.04 2.97 5.40
N LEU A 395 -20.86 3.89 4.45
CA LEU A 395 -21.85 4.16 3.41
C LEU A 395 -22.09 2.92 2.54
N ASN A 396 -21.04 2.19 2.16
CA ASN A 396 -21.19 0.95 1.42
C ASN A 396 -22.02 -0.09 2.18
N TYR A 397 -21.82 -0.24 3.50
CA TYR A 397 -22.64 -1.13 4.33
C TYR A 397 -24.07 -0.64 4.45
N PHE A 398 -24.26 0.67 4.61
CA PHE A 398 -25.58 1.27 4.73
C PHE A 398 -26.38 1.10 3.43
N ILE A 399 -25.77 1.36 2.29
CA ILE A 399 -26.37 1.21 0.96
C ILE A 399 -26.76 -0.26 0.72
N ILE A 400 -25.84 -1.20 0.90
CA ILE A 400 -26.11 -2.63 0.71
C ILE A 400 -27.22 -3.10 1.64
N ARG A 401 -27.26 -2.62 2.88
CA ARG A 401 -28.21 -3.11 3.88
C ARG A 401 -29.58 -2.48 3.80
N PHE A 402 -29.69 -1.21 3.51
CA PHE A 402 -30.95 -0.44 3.66
C PHE A 402 -31.53 0.07 2.34
N LEU A 403 -30.71 0.36 1.31
CA LEU A 403 -31.20 0.88 0.03
C LEU A 403 -31.52 -0.26 -0.99
N TYR A 404 -30.78 -1.36 -0.96
CA TYR A 404 -31.09 -2.50 -1.84
C TYR A 404 -32.47 -3.13 -1.59
N ARG A 405 -33.07 -2.90 -0.39
CA ARG A 405 -34.44 -3.32 -0.04
C ARG A 405 -35.54 -2.42 -0.60
N LEU A 406 -35.22 -1.22 -1.08
CA LEU A 406 -36.19 -0.32 -1.71
C LEU A 406 -36.30 -0.55 -3.21
N LEU A 407 -35.46 -1.44 -3.79
CA LEU A 407 -35.38 -1.74 -5.21
C LEU A 407 -35.84 -3.18 -5.53
N ILE A 408 -36.20 -3.98 -4.53
CA ILE A 408 -36.85 -5.28 -4.64
C ILE A 408 -38.25 -5.22 -4.00
#